data_784b321024973709fa0a3ff25d230d64
#
_entry.id   784b321024973709fa0a3ff25d230d64
#
_cell.length_a   1.000
_cell.length_b   1.000
_cell.length_c   1.000
_cell.angle_alpha   90.00
_cell.angle_beta   90.00
_cell.angle_gamma   90.00
#
_symmetry.space_group_name_H-M   'P 1'
#
loop_
_entity.id
_entity.type
_entity.pdbx_description
1 polymer ?
#
loop_
_entity_poly.entity_id
_entity_poly.type
_entity_poly.pdbx_seq_one_letter_code
_entity_poly.pdbx_strand_id
1 'polypeptide(L)'
;INWFSEENYIRDKDAYKDAQLFSRIVQENLLTYYLQPIVETHTGEIVAYEALMRTTGDIRMTPSQILKIAASQNNLYAIERLTFFNTMKMLSDNQQVFENKKLFINCLAGSLLTEDDFNELYLTYGELLEKTVIEIVEESTATPEGIEKLKERCRFTHATLAIDDYGTGYSNSSNLLNYSPDYIKIDRSLISDIQNDLKKQQLVTSVIEFCHENQLKSLAEGVETVHELKTVIRLGVDLIQGYYTSKPKPLFLNSIAKDVKDEIIKTNLETRPNGVKKIYAAQNDTELDLLKLALEKYTDIHVYQSKLTIVGDPDKQVKMNITIMENHSCELTLKNVNMVSGNSKPTIIVGEYARLVLHVSRNNKLSYAGIYVPMGSQFELTGKGNLTIDCYASEGIGIGNDFDHGYGDITLGGTGTLEIISNSVDSVCIGGGYNDDGSEIKLLSGKLKINAYCHNGLGIGSFNGDAEIEIAEDCSLDMTLSGIRVNGIGSCKGISTITSGADITMSCTGANAVGIGVLDDGEGSVYIKQGKINIKMRSGHHTCIGAMNGSVNTKIKNAEIIIDSEGDEMTGIGDASGSGNVSIIDSSVNMKVFAGNPKDIGTSGGDVQIQNSIVNSIINNKPVAHSNN
;
A
#
# COMPACT_ATOMS: atom_id res chain seq x y z
N ILE A 1 67.82 22.17 25.28
CA ILE A 1 67.40 21.38 24.16
C ILE A 1 67.15 19.95 24.64
N ASN A 2 65.99 19.64 25.18
CA ASN A 2 65.58 18.28 25.56
C ASN A 2 64.45 17.85 24.62
N TRP A 3 64.79 17.15 23.56
CA TRP A 3 63.82 16.56 22.60
C TRP A 3 63.48 15.10 22.91
N PHE A 4 64.03 14.53 24.02
CA PHE A 4 63.76 13.18 24.48
C PHE A 4 63.03 13.24 25.81
N SER A 5 61.68 13.15 25.80
CA SER A 5 60.95 12.75 26.99
C SER A 5 60.84 11.22 27.03
N GLU A 6 60.92 10.64 28.21
CA GLU A 6 60.73 9.18 28.43
C GLU A 6 59.40 8.68 27.82
N GLU A 7 58.36 9.52 27.86
CA GLU A 7 57.06 9.28 27.25
C GLU A 7 57.15 9.15 25.71
N ASN A 8 57.92 10.00 25.04
CA ASN A 8 58.13 9.91 23.57
C ASN A 8 58.87 8.64 23.19
N TYR A 9 59.88 8.24 23.98
CA TYR A 9 60.63 7.01 23.73
C TYR A 9 59.77 5.74 23.90
N ILE A 10 58.93 5.70 24.94
CA ILE A 10 58.01 4.60 25.19
C ILE A 10 56.98 4.53 24.02
N ARG A 11 56.40 5.67 23.67
CA ARG A 11 55.43 5.74 22.54
C ARG A 11 56.04 5.28 21.22
N ASP A 12 57.24 5.67 20.87
CA ASP A 12 57.91 5.28 19.64
C ASP A 12 58.27 3.78 19.65
N LYS A 13 58.63 3.22 20.82
CA LYS A 13 58.89 1.79 20.97
C LYS A 13 57.62 0.94 20.85
N ASP A 14 56.51 1.39 21.43
CA ASP A 14 55.22 0.71 21.31
C ASP A 14 54.70 0.78 19.85
N ALA A 15 54.81 1.94 19.19
CA ALA A 15 54.47 2.09 17.77
C ALA A 15 55.30 1.17 16.87
N TYR A 16 56.58 0.99 17.16
CA TYR A 16 57.44 0.06 16.40
C TYR A 16 57.01 -1.40 16.61
N LYS A 17 56.70 -1.78 17.83
CA LYS A 17 56.21 -3.12 18.17
C LYS A 17 54.86 -3.41 17.49
N ASP A 18 53.92 -2.45 17.55
CA ASP A 18 52.62 -2.55 16.89
C ASP A 18 52.77 -2.70 15.36
N ALA A 19 53.69 -1.94 14.76
CA ALA A 19 54.02 -2.04 13.33
C ALA A 19 54.57 -3.42 12.95
N GLN A 20 55.41 -4.02 13.79
CA GLN A 20 55.93 -5.38 13.57
C GLN A 20 54.80 -6.43 13.66
N LEU A 21 53.93 -6.31 14.67
CA LEU A 21 52.79 -7.20 14.83
C LEU A 21 51.82 -7.08 13.64
N PHE A 22 51.53 -5.88 13.19
CA PHE A 22 50.73 -5.64 12.00
C PHE A 22 51.34 -6.26 10.73
N SER A 23 52.63 -6.09 10.52
CA SER A 23 53.33 -6.72 9.40
C SER A 23 53.22 -8.25 9.41
N ARG A 24 53.32 -8.87 10.59
CA ARG A 24 53.08 -10.33 10.75
C ARG A 24 51.64 -10.69 10.43
N ILE A 25 50.63 -9.92 10.93
CA ILE A 25 49.21 -10.17 10.61
C ILE A 25 49.00 -10.25 9.11
N VAL A 26 49.53 -9.30 8.36
CA VAL A 26 49.38 -9.22 6.91
C VAL A 26 50.14 -10.35 6.18
N GLN A 27 51.42 -10.56 6.53
CA GLN A 27 52.29 -11.52 5.82
C GLN A 27 51.90 -12.97 6.08
N GLU A 28 51.51 -13.31 7.31
CA GLU A 28 51.13 -14.65 7.72
C GLU A 28 49.63 -14.90 7.63
N ASN A 29 48.83 -13.92 7.21
CA ASN A 29 47.37 -13.95 7.16
C ASN A 29 46.75 -14.40 8.52
N LEU A 30 47.09 -13.70 9.59
CA LEU A 30 46.66 -14.03 10.95
C LEU A 30 45.30 -13.40 11.31
N LEU A 31 44.42 -13.26 10.32
CA LEU A 31 43.05 -12.82 10.50
C LEU A 31 42.06 -13.99 10.38
N THR A 32 41.08 -13.99 11.24
CA THR A 32 39.91 -14.86 11.19
C THR A 32 38.65 -14.04 11.46
N TYR A 33 37.49 -14.63 11.25
CA TYR A 33 36.21 -13.92 11.42
C TYR A 33 35.29 -14.69 12.34
N TYR A 34 34.81 -14.01 13.37
CA TYR A 34 33.73 -14.52 14.20
C TYR A 34 32.40 -14.08 13.60
N LEU A 35 31.41 -14.95 13.71
CA LEU A 35 30.12 -14.78 13.08
C LEU A 35 29.10 -14.41 14.13
N GLN A 36 28.42 -13.29 13.91
CA GLN A 36 27.29 -12.88 14.72
C GLN A 36 26.00 -13.04 13.94
N PRO A 37 25.01 -13.79 14.43
CA PRO A 37 23.77 -14.00 13.70
C PRO A 37 22.92 -12.71 13.65
N ILE A 38 22.33 -12.47 12.49
CA ILE A 38 21.30 -11.47 12.23
C ILE A 38 19.99 -12.24 12.11
N VAL A 39 19.01 -11.83 12.92
CA VAL A 39 17.76 -12.56 13.15
C VAL A 39 16.57 -11.75 12.66
N GLU A 40 15.68 -12.40 11.94
CA GLU A 40 14.43 -11.78 11.50
C GLU A 40 13.43 -11.69 12.66
N THR A 41 12.82 -10.51 12.85
CA THR A 41 11.92 -10.25 13.99
C THR A 41 10.57 -10.97 13.90
N HIS A 42 10.17 -11.42 12.71
CA HIS A 42 8.89 -12.10 12.53
C HIS A 42 8.95 -13.59 12.85
N THR A 43 10.04 -14.25 12.50
CA THR A 43 10.20 -15.71 12.60
C THR A 43 11.16 -16.13 13.71
N GLY A 44 12.05 -15.22 14.14
CA GLY A 44 13.16 -15.53 15.02
C GLY A 44 14.22 -16.44 14.35
N GLU A 45 14.21 -16.54 13.01
CA GLU A 45 15.20 -17.31 12.25
C GLU A 45 16.44 -16.48 11.95
N ILE A 46 17.58 -17.16 11.88
CA ILE A 46 18.83 -16.52 11.41
C ILE A 46 18.76 -16.40 9.88
N VAL A 47 18.77 -15.18 9.39
CA VAL A 47 18.72 -14.86 7.95
C VAL A 47 20.07 -14.42 7.38
N ALA A 48 21.00 -14.01 8.25
CA ALA A 48 22.35 -13.64 7.86
C ALA A 48 23.33 -13.76 9.03
N TYR A 49 24.61 -13.58 8.71
CA TYR A 49 25.69 -13.44 9.70
C TYR A 49 26.54 -12.23 9.34
N GLU A 50 26.99 -11.50 10.36
CA GLU A 50 28.06 -10.50 10.19
C GLU A 50 29.42 -11.12 10.48
N ALA A 51 30.39 -10.87 9.60
CA ALA A 51 31.76 -11.35 9.72
C ALA A 51 32.62 -10.32 10.48
N LEU A 52 32.89 -10.61 11.74
CA LEU A 52 33.60 -9.72 12.64
C LEU A 52 35.08 -10.14 12.78
N MET A 53 35.99 -9.30 12.31
CA MET A 53 37.44 -9.55 12.30
C MET A 53 37.98 -9.88 13.67
N ARG A 54 38.86 -10.91 13.75
CA ARG A 54 39.63 -11.30 14.95
C ARG A 54 41.04 -11.67 14.52
N THR A 55 41.98 -11.59 15.45
CA THR A 55 43.34 -12.12 15.25
C THR A 55 43.45 -13.57 15.70
N THR A 56 44.37 -14.30 15.06
CA THR A 56 44.67 -15.71 15.41
C THR A 56 46.09 -15.80 16.04
N GLY A 57 46.45 -17.02 16.48
CA GLY A 57 47.75 -17.29 17.05
C GLY A 57 47.98 -16.65 18.42
N ASP A 58 49.14 -16.06 18.60
CA ASP A 58 49.61 -15.39 19.80
C ASP A 58 49.25 -13.88 19.85
N ILE A 59 48.71 -13.36 18.73
CA ILE A 59 48.36 -11.94 18.62
C ILE A 59 47.00 -11.68 19.28
N ARG A 60 46.95 -10.61 20.06
CA ARG A 60 45.74 -10.13 20.71
C ARG A 60 45.57 -8.65 20.41
N MET A 61 44.95 -8.34 19.26
CA MET A 61 44.62 -6.96 18.84
C MET A 61 43.12 -6.88 18.49
N THR A 62 42.51 -5.78 18.90
CA THR A 62 41.13 -5.48 18.49
C THR A 62 41.08 -5.00 17.02
N PRO A 63 39.95 -5.14 16.33
CA PRO A 63 39.77 -4.59 14.98
C PRO A 63 40.15 -3.10 14.89
N SER A 64 39.70 -2.29 15.86
CA SER A 64 40.03 -0.87 15.91
C SER A 64 41.54 -0.58 16.03
N GLN A 65 42.28 -1.38 16.82
CA GLN A 65 43.74 -1.26 16.90
C GLN A 65 44.43 -1.60 15.56
N ILE A 66 44.00 -2.69 14.92
CA ILE A 66 44.51 -3.11 13.61
C ILE A 66 44.30 -2.02 12.57
N LEU A 67 43.08 -1.50 12.46
CA LEU A 67 42.73 -0.45 11.49
C LEU A 67 43.47 0.85 11.77
N LYS A 68 43.65 1.23 13.03
CA LYS A 68 44.42 2.42 13.41
C LYS A 68 45.89 2.30 13.01
N ILE A 69 46.51 1.13 13.20
CA ILE A 69 47.90 0.89 12.78
C ILE A 69 47.98 0.83 11.27
N ALA A 70 47.08 0.15 10.60
CA ALA A 70 47.01 0.09 9.13
C ALA A 70 46.90 1.49 8.53
N ALA A 71 46.04 2.35 9.08
CA ALA A 71 45.91 3.75 8.65
C ALA A 71 47.22 4.55 8.86
N SER A 72 47.88 4.40 10.03
CA SER A 72 49.13 5.09 10.32
C SER A 72 50.29 4.68 9.37
N GLN A 73 50.21 3.48 8.82
CA GLN A 73 51.16 2.95 7.85
C GLN A 73 50.73 3.12 6.39
N ASN A 74 49.61 3.79 6.15
CA ASN A 74 48.97 3.92 4.83
C ASN A 74 48.75 2.57 4.14
N ASN A 75 48.36 1.55 4.90
CA ASN A 75 48.21 0.16 4.46
C ASN A 75 46.82 -0.46 4.79
N LEU A 76 45.78 0.36 4.78
CA LEU A 76 44.37 -0.11 4.94
C LEU A 76 43.98 -1.11 3.84
N TYR A 77 44.53 -0.93 2.65
CA TYR A 77 44.28 -1.81 1.51
C TYR A 77 44.60 -3.29 1.80
N ALA A 78 45.68 -3.57 2.54
CA ALA A 78 46.04 -4.95 2.88
C ALA A 78 44.96 -5.61 3.76
N ILE A 79 44.34 -4.85 4.67
CA ILE A 79 43.25 -5.34 5.50
C ILE A 79 42.00 -5.55 4.67
N GLU A 80 41.66 -4.62 3.78
CA GLU A 80 40.53 -4.74 2.86
C GLU A 80 40.62 -6.03 2.03
N ARG A 81 41.78 -6.24 1.39
CA ARG A 81 42.04 -7.44 0.60
C ARG A 81 41.92 -8.71 1.42
N LEU A 82 42.55 -8.79 2.58
CA LEU A 82 42.44 -9.95 3.47
C LEU A 82 41.02 -10.20 3.91
N THR A 83 40.26 -9.13 4.19
CA THR A 83 38.85 -9.25 4.62
C THR A 83 38.03 -9.92 3.53
N PHE A 84 38.05 -9.42 2.31
CA PHE A 84 37.26 -9.98 1.22
C PHE A 84 37.69 -11.42 0.88
N PHE A 85 38.97 -11.70 0.71
CA PHE A 85 39.42 -13.04 0.34
C PHE A 85 39.14 -14.09 1.45
N ASN A 86 39.36 -13.74 2.71
CA ASN A 86 39.13 -14.65 3.82
C ASN A 86 37.64 -14.93 4.06
N THR A 87 36.79 -13.90 3.98
CA THR A 87 35.35 -14.05 4.17
C THR A 87 34.70 -14.80 3.01
N MET A 88 35.11 -14.55 1.76
CA MET A 88 34.64 -15.28 0.60
C MET A 88 35.11 -16.75 0.61
N LYS A 89 36.34 -17.00 1.04
CA LYS A 89 36.78 -18.38 1.28
C LYS A 89 35.94 -19.08 2.35
N MET A 90 35.67 -18.42 3.48
CA MET A 90 34.82 -18.96 4.54
C MET A 90 33.40 -19.26 4.03
N LEU A 91 32.80 -18.37 3.23
CA LEU A 91 31.49 -18.58 2.61
C LEU A 91 31.55 -19.79 1.65
N SER A 92 32.55 -19.88 0.80
CA SER A 92 32.76 -20.97 -0.14
C SER A 92 32.93 -22.33 0.56
N ASP A 93 33.70 -22.36 1.66
CA ASP A 93 33.90 -23.57 2.44
C ASP A 93 32.63 -24.03 3.19
N ASN A 94 31.59 -23.18 3.31
CA ASN A 94 30.37 -23.41 4.09
C ASN A 94 29.07 -23.12 3.33
N GLN A 95 29.02 -23.33 2.02
CA GLN A 95 27.90 -22.96 1.15
C GLN A 95 26.53 -23.46 1.65
N GLN A 96 26.49 -24.65 2.25
CA GLN A 96 25.25 -25.23 2.80
C GLN A 96 24.60 -24.35 3.89
N VAL A 97 25.42 -23.64 4.67
CA VAL A 97 24.91 -22.72 5.71
C VAL A 97 24.27 -21.49 5.07
N PHE A 98 24.78 -21.07 3.91
CA PHE A 98 24.38 -19.86 3.18
C PHE A 98 23.36 -20.14 2.05
N GLU A 99 22.74 -21.29 1.99
CA GLU A 99 21.73 -21.58 0.95
C GLU A 99 20.65 -20.48 0.89
N ASN A 100 20.11 -20.08 2.06
CA ASN A 100 19.09 -19.04 2.21
C ASN A 100 19.54 -17.92 3.17
N LYS A 101 20.83 -17.68 3.31
CA LYS A 101 21.38 -16.67 4.23
C LYS A 101 22.39 -15.81 3.53
N LYS A 102 22.57 -14.61 4.05
CA LYS A 102 23.58 -13.66 3.57
C LYS A 102 24.75 -13.52 4.55
N LEU A 103 25.90 -13.08 4.03
CA LEU A 103 27.07 -12.74 4.81
C LEU A 103 27.32 -11.25 4.71
N PHE A 104 27.29 -10.55 5.83
CA PHE A 104 27.62 -9.14 5.95
C PHE A 104 29.13 -9.00 6.12
N ILE A 105 29.73 -8.13 5.29
CA ILE A 105 31.18 -7.94 5.21
C ILE A 105 31.50 -6.45 5.31
N ASN A 106 32.24 -6.05 6.34
CA ASN A 106 32.72 -4.69 6.52
C ASN A 106 33.69 -4.29 5.39
N CYS A 107 33.43 -3.16 4.76
CA CYS A 107 34.20 -2.61 3.64
C CYS A 107 34.80 -1.24 4.00
N LEU A 108 36.06 -1.07 3.70
CA LEU A 108 36.77 0.20 3.80
C LEU A 108 36.58 0.98 2.49
N ALA A 109 35.45 1.69 2.35
CA ALA A 109 35.05 2.35 1.11
C ALA A 109 36.11 3.35 0.54
N GLY A 110 37.03 3.85 1.38
CA GLY A 110 38.19 4.63 0.97
C GLY A 110 39.37 3.81 0.46
N SER A 111 39.31 2.47 0.51
CA SER A 111 40.41 1.55 0.19
C SER A 111 39.94 0.33 -0.59
N LEU A 112 39.00 0.50 -1.52
CA LEU A 112 38.41 -0.58 -2.32
C LEU A 112 39.46 -1.43 -3.05
N LEU A 113 39.16 -2.70 -3.27
CA LEU A 113 39.99 -3.60 -4.07
C LEU A 113 40.37 -2.98 -5.42
N THR A 114 41.60 -3.21 -5.87
CA THR A 114 42.02 -2.87 -7.24
C THR A 114 41.19 -3.63 -8.26
N GLU A 115 41.26 -3.27 -9.54
CA GLU A 115 40.59 -4.03 -10.59
C GLU A 115 41.12 -5.47 -10.68
N ASP A 116 42.42 -5.62 -10.54
CA ASP A 116 43.05 -6.95 -10.61
C ASP A 116 42.61 -7.85 -9.46
N ASP A 117 42.63 -7.35 -8.23
CA ASP A 117 42.20 -8.12 -7.06
C ASP A 117 40.68 -8.37 -7.07
N PHE A 118 39.86 -7.42 -7.56
CA PHE A 118 38.43 -7.64 -7.73
C PHE A 118 38.13 -8.70 -8.79
N ASN A 119 38.86 -8.68 -9.92
CA ASN A 119 38.74 -9.69 -10.96
C ASN A 119 39.20 -11.07 -10.46
N GLU A 120 40.27 -11.16 -9.67
CA GLU A 120 40.71 -12.39 -9.02
C GLU A 120 39.62 -12.95 -8.09
N LEU A 121 39.01 -12.08 -7.25
CA LEU A 121 37.93 -12.43 -6.34
C LEU A 121 36.69 -12.93 -7.11
N TYR A 122 36.28 -12.21 -8.16
CA TYR A 122 35.15 -12.55 -8.99
C TYR A 122 35.37 -13.86 -9.77
N LEU A 123 36.54 -14.07 -10.37
CA LEU A 123 36.86 -15.33 -11.05
C LEU A 123 36.84 -16.55 -10.10
N THR A 124 37.19 -16.31 -8.83
CA THR A 124 37.24 -17.38 -7.82
C THR A 124 35.91 -17.66 -7.16
N TYR A 125 35.08 -16.62 -6.88
CA TYR A 125 33.90 -16.71 -6.03
C TYR A 125 32.65 -16.04 -6.62
N GLY A 126 32.65 -15.69 -7.92
CA GLY A 126 31.63 -14.81 -8.51
C GLY A 126 30.19 -15.15 -8.20
N GLU A 127 29.79 -16.41 -8.32
CA GLU A 127 28.43 -16.87 -8.02
C GLU A 127 28.04 -16.72 -6.53
N LEU A 128 29.04 -16.65 -5.64
CA LEU A 128 28.79 -16.53 -4.19
C LEU A 128 28.68 -15.06 -3.75
N LEU A 129 29.11 -14.09 -4.58
CA LEU A 129 29.05 -12.68 -4.23
C LEU A 129 27.59 -12.17 -4.07
N GLU A 130 26.62 -12.76 -4.77
CA GLU A 130 25.21 -12.46 -4.59
C GLU A 130 24.71 -12.70 -3.14
N LYS A 131 25.40 -13.56 -2.40
CA LYS A 131 25.08 -13.87 -0.99
C LYS A 131 25.74 -12.91 0.00
N THR A 132 26.44 -11.91 -0.47
CA THR A 132 27.10 -10.93 0.39
C THR A 132 26.28 -9.65 0.55
N VAL A 133 26.45 -9.02 1.70
CA VAL A 133 26.02 -7.65 2.00
C VAL A 133 27.27 -6.87 2.36
N ILE A 134 27.57 -5.84 1.59
CA ILE A 134 28.75 -4.99 1.80
C ILE A 134 28.37 -3.86 2.74
N GLU A 135 29.03 -3.78 3.91
CA GLU A 135 28.77 -2.76 4.92
C GLU A 135 29.71 -1.58 4.74
N ILE A 136 29.16 -0.37 4.70
CA ILE A 136 29.92 0.87 4.70
C ILE A 136 29.45 1.78 5.83
N VAL A 137 30.39 2.38 6.54
CA VAL A 137 30.09 3.34 7.60
C VAL A 137 29.52 4.64 7.02
N GLU A 138 28.50 5.22 7.64
CA GLU A 138 27.86 6.48 7.21
C GLU A 138 28.88 7.61 7.01
N GLU A 139 29.88 7.75 7.89
CA GLU A 139 30.95 8.76 7.82
C GLU A 139 32.16 8.30 6.98
N SER A 140 31.96 7.46 5.98
CA SER A 140 33.08 6.94 5.20
C SER A 140 33.86 8.06 4.49
N THR A 141 35.21 7.93 4.45
CA THR A 141 36.12 8.85 3.74
C THR A 141 36.17 8.57 2.22
N ALA A 142 35.19 7.82 1.71
CA ALA A 142 35.12 7.46 0.31
C ALA A 142 34.86 8.69 -0.58
N THR A 143 35.51 8.74 -1.73
CA THR A 143 35.19 9.75 -2.75
C THR A 143 33.89 9.37 -3.48
N PRO A 144 33.19 10.34 -4.10
CA PRO A 144 32.00 10.03 -4.91
C PRO A 144 32.27 8.97 -5.98
N GLU A 145 33.43 8.99 -6.61
CA GLU A 145 33.86 8.01 -7.62
C GLU A 145 34.06 6.62 -7.00
N GLY A 146 34.60 6.53 -5.78
CA GLY A 146 34.74 5.27 -5.04
C GLY A 146 33.39 4.67 -4.69
N ILE A 147 32.43 5.49 -4.27
CA ILE A 147 31.05 5.05 -3.97
C ILE A 147 30.38 4.52 -5.24
N GLU A 148 30.45 5.24 -6.36
CA GLU A 148 29.84 4.78 -7.60
C GLU A 148 30.48 3.47 -8.09
N LYS A 149 31.79 3.36 -8.01
CA LYS A 149 32.51 2.11 -8.31
C LYS A 149 32.06 0.94 -7.43
N LEU A 150 31.84 1.16 -6.14
CA LEU A 150 31.30 0.13 -5.24
C LEU A 150 29.88 -0.28 -5.67
N LYS A 151 29.01 0.67 -5.98
CA LYS A 151 27.66 0.42 -6.47
C LYS A 151 27.64 -0.35 -7.79
N GLU A 152 28.54 -0.02 -8.71
CA GLU A 152 28.69 -0.76 -9.98
C GLU A 152 29.09 -2.22 -9.72
N ARG A 153 30.04 -2.45 -8.81
CA ARG A 153 30.44 -3.80 -8.41
C ARG A 153 29.31 -4.58 -7.75
N CYS A 154 28.57 -3.96 -6.84
CA CYS A 154 27.39 -4.59 -6.23
C CYS A 154 26.34 -4.95 -7.28
N ARG A 155 26.02 -4.03 -8.21
CA ARG A 155 25.10 -4.32 -9.32
C ARG A 155 25.57 -5.47 -10.20
N PHE A 156 26.86 -5.49 -10.54
CA PHE A 156 27.46 -6.52 -11.38
C PHE A 156 27.48 -7.91 -10.74
N THR A 157 27.69 -7.98 -9.42
CA THR A 157 27.78 -9.22 -8.66
C THR A 157 26.48 -9.63 -7.98
N HIS A 158 25.43 -8.81 -8.09
CA HIS A 158 24.16 -8.93 -7.33
C HIS A 158 24.35 -8.93 -5.80
N ALA A 159 25.50 -8.44 -5.31
CA ALA A 159 25.71 -8.18 -3.90
C ALA A 159 24.82 -7.01 -3.44
N THR A 160 24.41 -7.01 -2.18
CA THR A 160 23.61 -5.95 -1.57
C THR A 160 24.47 -5.03 -0.72
N LEU A 161 23.97 -3.82 -0.43
CA LEU A 161 24.70 -2.78 0.30
C LEU A 161 23.99 -2.46 1.62
N ALA A 162 24.76 -2.30 2.70
CA ALA A 162 24.27 -1.83 3.99
C ALA A 162 25.00 -0.55 4.42
N ILE A 163 24.24 0.41 4.97
CA ILE A 163 24.81 1.54 5.70
C ILE A 163 24.93 1.15 7.16
N ASP A 164 26.14 1.22 7.70
CA ASP A 164 26.49 0.88 9.07
C ASP A 164 26.57 2.12 9.97
N ASP A 165 26.43 1.93 11.29
CA ASP A 165 26.50 2.96 12.34
C ASP A 165 25.56 4.15 12.15
N TYR A 166 24.35 3.94 11.54
CA TYR A 166 23.40 5.01 11.29
C TYR A 166 22.88 5.62 12.60
N GLY A 167 23.05 6.96 12.73
CA GLY A 167 22.60 7.73 13.87
C GLY A 167 23.68 8.15 14.85
N THR A 168 24.96 7.84 14.60
CA THR A 168 26.09 8.24 15.45
C THR A 168 26.60 9.66 15.18
N GLY A 169 26.24 10.24 14.01
CA GLY A 169 26.72 11.55 13.55
C GLY A 169 25.59 12.48 13.12
N TYR A 170 25.92 13.49 12.33
CA TYR A 170 24.94 14.33 11.64
C TYR A 170 24.36 13.55 10.43
N SER A 171 23.41 12.67 10.73
CA SER A 171 22.72 11.87 9.72
C SER A 171 22.07 12.78 8.69
N ASN A 172 22.64 12.81 7.49
CA ASN A 172 22.16 13.64 6.40
C ASN A 172 21.40 12.74 5.43
N SER A 173 20.06 12.84 5.42
CA SER A 173 19.18 12.05 4.55
C SER A 173 19.61 12.10 3.07
N SER A 174 20.32 13.18 2.65
CA SER A 174 20.89 13.28 1.30
C SER A 174 22.01 12.28 1.02
N ASN A 175 22.75 11.83 2.04
CA ASN A 175 23.80 10.83 1.85
C ASN A 175 23.19 9.44 1.62
N LEU A 176 22.10 9.09 2.31
CA LEU A 176 21.40 7.82 2.11
C LEU A 176 20.94 7.63 0.66
N LEU A 177 20.42 8.71 0.03
CA LEU A 177 20.01 8.68 -1.37
C LEU A 177 21.18 8.41 -2.33
N ASN A 178 22.37 8.91 -2.00
CA ASN A 178 23.57 8.71 -2.83
C ASN A 178 24.06 7.26 -2.80
N TYR A 179 23.95 6.58 -1.67
CA TYR A 179 24.41 5.19 -1.54
C TYR A 179 23.44 4.17 -2.15
N SER A 180 22.14 4.45 -2.16
CA SER A 180 21.07 3.51 -2.59
C SER A 180 21.24 2.14 -1.90
N PRO A 181 21.23 2.07 -0.56
CA PRO A 181 21.46 0.82 0.16
C PRO A 181 20.24 -0.10 0.11
N ASP A 182 20.43 -1.37 0.49
CA ASP A 182 19.37 -2.34 0.73
C ASP A 182 19.04 -2.48 2.23
N TYR A 183 20.00 -2.11 3.10
CA TYR A 183 19.89 -2.21 4.55
C TYR A 183 20.36 -0.94 5.24
N ILE A 184 19.70 -0.56 6.33
CA ILE A 184 20.18 0.45 7.28
C ILE A 184 20.35 -0.20 8.65
N LYS A 185 21.58 -0.19 9.17
CA LYS A 185 21.93 -0.69 10.50
C LYS A 185 21.83 0.48 11.48
N ILE A 186 20.89 0.38 12.41
CA ILE A 186 20.63 1.40 13.42
C ILE A 186 21.59 1.15 14.58
N ASP A 187 22.52 2.08 14.80
CA ASP A 187 23.60 1.93 15.77
C ASP A 187 23.10 1.70 17.19
N ARG A 188 23.90 0.97 17.95
CA ARG A 188 23.65 0.66 19.35
C ARG A 188 23.37 1.89 20.22
N SER A 189 23.95 3.06 19.94
CA SER A 189 23.72 4.29 20.71
C SER A 189 22.26 4.70 20.74
N LEU A 190 21.49 4.41 19.66
CA LEU A 190 20.06 4.62 19.58
C LEU A 190 19.24 3.47 20.21
N ILE A 191 19.78 2.26 20.23
CA ILE A 191 19.09 1.06 20.71
C ILE A 191 19.27 0.86 22.23
N SER A 192 20.47 1.16 22.75
CA SER A 192 20.76 1.01 24.17
C SER A 192 19.80 1.82 25.04
N ASP A 193 19.10 1.14 25.95
CA ASP A 193 18.12 1.71 26.89
C ASP A 193 16.93 2.43 26.21
N ILE A 194 16.62 2.07 24.97
CA ILE A 194 15.56 2.70 24.16
C ILE A 194 14.17 2.64 24.82
N GLN A 195 13.89 1.62 25.64
CA GLN A 195 12.60 1.48 26.33
C GLN A 195 12.29 2.64 27.27
N ASN A 196 13.31 3.36 27.73
CA ASN A 196 13.20 4.47 28.67
C ASN A 196 13.36 5.85 28.01
N ASP A 197 13.63 5.91 26.70
CA ASP A 197 13.90 7.15 25.97
C ASP A 197 12.95 7.35 24.77
N LEU A 198 11.91 8.19 24.97
CA LEU A 198 10.93 8.50 23.94
C LEU A 198 11.55 9.19 22.71
N LYS A 199 12.64 9.96 22.88
CA LYS A 199 13.29 10.61 21.72
C LYS A 199 14.00 9.60 20.84
N LYS A 200 14.69 8.62 21.46
CA LYS A 200 15.28 7.50 20.72
C LYS A 200 14.20 6.69 20.01
N GLN A 201 13.07 6.39 20.68
CA GLN A 201 11.94 5.70 20.04
C GLN A 201 11.43 6.45 18.81
N GLN A 202 11.24 7.76 18.90
CA GLN A 202 10.79 8.59 17.77
C GLN A 202 11.81 8.58 16.63
N LEU A 203 13.11 8.74 16.92
CA LEU A 203 14.16 8.69 15.90
C LEU A 203 14.19 7.32 15.19
N VAL A 204 14.21 6.24 15.98
CA VAL A 204 14.23 4.87 15.44
C VAL A 204 12.98 4.58 14.62
N THR A 205 11.79 5.03 15.08
CA THR A 205 10.56 4.91 14.28
C THR A 205 10.68 5.60 12.94
N SER A 206 11.19 6.85 12.91
CA SER A 206 11.37 7.59 11.64
C SER A 206 12.35 6.89 10.69
N VAL A 207 13.41 6.26 11.22
CA VAL A 207 14.36 5.47 10.40
C VAL A 207 13.67 4.21 9.84
N ILE A 208 12.89 3.51 10.64
CA ILE A 208 12.15 2.31 10.22
C ILE A 208 11.11 2.67 9.14
N GLU A 209 10.34 3.75 9.34
CA GLU A 209 9.39 4.27 8.36
C GLU A 209 10.09 4.62 7.05
N PHE A 210 11.20 5.37 7.12
CA PHE A 210 12.03 5.67 5.94
C PHE A 210 12.51 4.40 5.23
N CYS A 211 12.96 3.37 5.97
CA CYS A 211 13.34 2.09 5.38
C CYS A 211 12.17 1.45 4.63
N HIS A 212 11.00 1.37 5.26
CA HIS A 212 9.84 0.73 4.65
C HIS A 212 9.33 1.50 3.42
N GLU A 213 9.27 2.83 3.48
CA GLU A 213 8.87 3.69 2.36
C GLU A 213 9.81 3.55 1.14
N ASN A 214 11.11 3.34 1.40
CA ASN A 214 12.12 3.20 0.34
C ASN A 214 12.50 1.74 0.04
N GLN A 215 11.73 0.76 0.53
CA GLN A 215 11.94 -0.67 0.28
C GLN A 215 13.27 -1.21 0.82
N LEU A 216 13.80 -0.58 1.88
CA LEU A 216 15.00 -0.99 2.59
C LEU A 216 14.62 -1.85 3.79
N LYS A 217 15.58 -2.63 4.29
CA LYS A 217 15.43 -3.35 5.56
C LYS A 217 16.13 -2.62 6.69
N SER A 218 15.43 -2.44 7.79
CA SER A 218 15.97 -1.90 9.04
C SER A 218 16.58 -3.01 9.88
N LEU A 219 17.78 -2.79 10.44
CA LEU A 219 18.47 -3.72 11.34
C LEU A 219 18.85 -2.97 12.63
N ALA A 220 18.30 -3.37 13.77
CA ALA A 220 18.70 -2.84 15.07
C ALA A 220 19.92 -3.56 15.60
N GLU A 221 20.99 -2.81 15.87
CA GLU A 221 22.23 -3.35 16.39
C GLU A 221 22.35 -3.22 17.90
N GLY A 222 23.17 -4.12 18.48
CA GLY A 222 23.49 -4.05 19.90
C GLY A 222 22.31 -4.29 20.84
N VAL A 223 21.30 -5.05 20.42
CA VAL A 223 20.20 -5.48 21.29
C VAL A 223 20.75 -6.41 22.37
N GLU A 224 20.83 -5.96 23.62
CA GLU A 224 21.45 -6.71 24.74
C GLU A 224 20.44 -7.16 25.80
N THR A 225 19.25 -6.55 25.84
CA THR A 225 18.22 -6.86 26.84
C THR A 225 16.88 -7.21 26.23
N VAL A 226 16.06 -7.94 26.99
CA VAL A 226 14.68 -8.26 26.58
C VAL A 226 13.81 -7.01 26.41
N HIS A 227 14.10 -5.93 27.15
CA HIS A 227 13.35 -4.69 27.08
C HIS A 227 13.67 -3.91 25.78
N GLU A 228 14.93 -3.86 25.40
CA GLU A 228 15.36 -3.33 24.10
C GLU A 228 14.73 -4.15 22.97
N LEU A 229 14.85 -5.49 23.00
CA LEU A 229 14.23 -6.40 22.04
C LEU A 229 12.75 -6.09 21.83
N LYS A 230 11.97 -6.07 22.93
CA LYS A 230 10.54 -5.80 22.88
C LYS A 230 10.23 -4.44 22.29
N THR A 231 11.04 -3.44 22.61
CA THR A 231 10.81 -2.09 22.12
C THR A 231 11.07 -1.99 20.62
N VAL A 232 12.21 -2.48 20.12
CA VAL A 232 12.51 -2.41 18.67
C VAL A 232 11.54 -3.23 17.82
N ILE A 233 11.08 -4.40 18.31
CA ILE A 233 10.03 -5.18 17.65
C ILE A 233 8.71 -4.40 17.61
N ARG A 234 8.35 -3.69 18.69
CA ARG A 234 7.14 -2.84 18.74
C ARG A 234 7.22 -1.66 17.79
N LEU A 235 8.39 -1.10 17.58
CA LEU A 235 8.62 -0.04 16.61
C LEU A 235 8.60 -0.53 15.16
N GLY A 236 8.70 -1.85 14.94
CA GLY A 236 8.55 -2.45 13.60
C GLY A 236 9.86 -2.76 12.88
N VAL A 237 11.00 -2.85 13.59
CA VAL A 237 12.28 -3.21 12.97
C VAL A 237 12.22 -4.60 12.30
N ASP A 238 12.87 -4.73 11.14
CA ASP A 238 12.85 -5.98 10.35
C ASP A 238 13.82 -7.03 10.90
N LEU A 239 15.03 -6.59 11.23
CA LEU A 239 16.13 -7.44 11.63
C LEU A 239 16.74 -6.96 12.96
N ILE A 240 17.27 -7.89 13.73
CA ILE A 240 17.96 -7.60 14.99
C ILE A 240 19.28 -8.33 15.08
N GLN A 241 20.24 -7.67 15.71
CA GLN A 241 21.54 -8.22 16.07
C GLN A 241 21.96 -7.72 17.44
N GLY A 242 22.55 -8.58 18.26
CA GLY A 242 23.03 -8.17 19.57
C GLY A 242 23.34 -9.35 20.48
N TYR A 243 23.88 -9.04 21.67
CA TYR A 243 24.25 -10.09 22.62
C TYR A 243 23.06 -10.82 23.21
N TYR A 244 21.87 -10.26 23.11
CA TYR A 244 20.65 -10.94 23.52
C TYR A 244 20.33 -12.14 22.61
N THR A 245 20.54 -12.01 21.30
CA THR A 245 20.33 -13.10 20.36
C THR A 245 21.52 -14.07 20.34
N SER A 246 22.72 -13.57 20.21
CA SER A 246 24.00 -14.31 20.36
C SER A 246 25.19 -13.36 20.33
N LYS A 247 26.22 -13.70 21.12
CA LYS A 247 27.55 -13.11 20.94
C LYS A 247 28.20 -13.64 19.66
N PRO A 248 29.16 -12.90 19.06
CA PRO A 248 29.98 -13.41 17.96
C PRO A 248 30.68 -14.72 18.33
N LYS A 249 30.65 -15.71 17.45
CA LYS A 249 31.25 -17.03 17.65
C LYS A 249 32.11 -17.45 16.45
N PRO A 250 33.14 -18.30 16.67
CA PRO A 250 33.96 -18.80 15.56
C PRO A 250 33.24 -19.84 14.68
N LEU A 251 32.04 -20.27 15.07
CA LEU A 251 31.25 -21.28 14.37
C LEU A 251 29.86 -20.77 14.04
N PHE A 252 29.29 -21.25 12.95
CA PHE A 252 27.91 -20.98 12.57
C PHE A 252 26.93 -21.60 13.56
N LEU A 253 25.91 -20.83 13.92
CA LEU A 253 24.77 -21.33 14.69
C LEU A 253 23.65 -21.73 13.74
N ASN A 254 23.05 -22.89 13.92
CA ASN A 254 21.88 -23.28 13.14
C ASN A 254 20.62 -22.51 13.57
N SER A 255 20.54 -22.13 14.84
CA SER A 255 19.46 -21.33 15.43
C SER A 255 19.95 -20.56 16.63
N ILE A 256 19.25 -19.49 17.02
CA ILE A 256 19.42 -18.85 18.32
C ILE A 256 18.80 -19.71 19.43
N ALA A 257 19.04 -19.36 20.69
CA ALA A 257 18.45 -20.04 21.83
C ALA A 257 16.90 -20.06 21.73
N LYS A 258 16.29 -21.20 22.07
CA LYS A 258 14.85 -21.41 21.87
C LYS A 258 13.99 -20.40 22.65
N ASP A 259 14.36 -20.12 23.88
CA ASP A 259 13.68 -19.16 24.74
C ASP A 259 13.73 -17.74 24.17
N VAL A 260 14.85 -17.33 23.57
CA VAL A 260 15.00 -16.05 22.87
C VAL A 260 14.12 -16.02 21.61
N LYS A 261 14.11 -17.10 20.83
CA LYS A 261 13.25 -17.24 19.64
C LYS A 261 11.78 -17.17 20.01
N ASP A 262 11.37 -17.90 21.04
CA ASP A 262 9.98 -17.90 21.54
C ASP A 262 9.58 -16.49 22.03
N GLU A 263 10.48 -15.73 22.67
CA GLU A 263 10.25 -14.36 23.12
C GLU A 263 10.10 -13.38 21.93
N ILE A 264 10.89 -13.54 20.87
CA ILE A 264 10.74 -12.75 19.62
C ILE A 264 9.36 -12.96 19.02
N ILE A 265 8.98 -14.24 18.81
CA ILE A 265 7.69 -14.61 18.24
C ILE A 265 6.54 -14.08 19.11
N LYS A 266 6.62 -14.29 20.42
CA LYS A 266 5.61 -13.82 21.38
C LYS A 266 5.47 -12.31 21.34
N THR A 267 6.58 -11.56 21.41
CA THR A 267 6.56 -10.10 21.37
C THR A 267 5.94 -9.59 20.07
N ASN A 268 6.28 -10.22 18.95
CA ASN A 268 5.71 -9.88 17.65
C ASN A 268 4.18 -10.11 17.62
N LEU A 269 3.69 -11.18 18.22
CA LEU A 269 2.26 -11.47 18.35
C LEU A 269 1.55 -10.51 19.31
N GLU A 270 2.18 -10.13 20.44
CA GLU A 270 1.62 -9.21 21.43
C GLU A 270 1.58 -7.75 20.94
N THR A 271 2.55 -7.36 20.14
CA THR A 271 2.65 -5.99 19.59
C THR A 271 1.54 -5.67 18.60
N ARG A 272 0.90 -6.69 18.07
CA ARG A 272 -0.14 -6.59 17.05
C ARG A 272 -1.47 -7.04 17.68
N PRO A 273 -2.20 -6.13 18.34
CA PRO A 273 -3.53 -6.43 18.80
C PRO A 273 -4.32 -6.97 17.60
N ASN A 274 -4.85 -8.16 17.69
CA ASN A 274 -5.53 -8.94 16.64
C ASN A 274 -4.64 -9.86 15.77
N GLY A 275 -3.38 -10.13 16.15
CA GLY A 275 -2.53 -11.08 15.42
C GLY A 275 -2.11 -10.62 14.02
N VAL A 276 -2.01 -9.30 13.81
CA VAL A 276 -1.57 -8.72 12.52
C VAL A 276 -0.11 -9.06 12.25
N LYS A 277 0.15 -9.89 11.25
CA LYS A 277 1.49 -10.14 10.71
C LYS A 277 1.56 -9.51 9.31
N LYS A 278 2.48 -8.57 9.13
CA LYS A 278 2.63 -7.81 7.89
C LYS A 278 3.70 -8.43 6.99
N ILE A 279 3.44 -8.46 5.69
CA ILE A 279 4.45 -8.67 4.67
C ILE A 279 4.63 -7.36 3.89
N TYR A 280 5.87 -6.98 3.63
CA TYR A 280 6.22 -5.83 2.82
C TYR A 280 6.55 -6.29 1.41
N ALA A 281 5.67 -5.98 0.47
CA ALA A 281 5.88 -6.30 -0.94
C ALA A 281 6.74 -5.20 -1.57
N ALA A 282 8.06 -5.44 -1.64
CA ALA A 282 9.08 -4.47 -2.03
C ALA A 282 9.79 -4.78 -3.35
N GLN A 283 9.50 -5.90 -4.00
CA GLN A 283 10.08 -6.28 -5.28
C GLN A 283 9.03 -6.28 -6.39
N ASN A 284 9.31 -5.60 -7.50
CA ASN A 284 8.41 -5.58 -8.66
C ASN A 284 8.23 -6.97 -9.28
N ASP A 285 7.08 -7.16 -9.95
CA ASP A 285 6.69 -8.38 -10.65
C ASP A 285 6.60 -9.64 -9.75
N THR A 286 6.46 -9.45 -8.44
CA THR A 286 6.29 -10.55 -7.50
C THR A 286 4.88 -11.12 -7.60
N GLU A 287 4.76 -12.44 -7.54
CA GLU A 287 3.48 -13.14 -7.36
C GLU A 287 3.39 -13.67 -5.92
N LEU A 288 2.36 -13.26 -5.18
CA LEU A 288 2.07 -13.70 -3.82
C LEU A 288 0.89 -14.66 -3.79
N ASP A 289 1.07 -15.82 -3.17
CA ASP A 289 0.01 -16.81 -2.95
C ASP A 289 -0.66 -16.56 -1.58
N LEU A 290 -1.94 -16.15 -1.60
CA LEU A 290 -2.70 -15.87 -0.39
C LEU A 290 -2.81 -17.05 0.56
N LEU A 291 -2.95 -18.26 0.04
CA LEU A 291 -3.08 -19.46 0.89
C LEU A 291 -1.77 -19.75 1.61
N LYS A 292 -0.64 -19.59 0.92
CA LYS A 292 0.68 -19.70 1.52
C LYS A 292 0.88 -18.67 2.62
N LEU A 293 0.56 -17.40 2.34
CA LEU A 293 0.65 -16.32 3.33
C LEU A 293 -0.25 -16.59 4.54
N ALA A 294 -1.47 -17.08 4.33
CA ALA A 294 -2.38 -17.44 5.42
C ALA A 294 -1.86 -18.59 6.28
N LEU A 295 -1.24 -19.61 5.67
CA LEU A 295 -0.57 -20.69 6.40
C LEU A 295 0.59 -20.19 7.27
N GLU A 296 1.32 -19.20 6.76
CA GLU A 296 2.40 -18.50 7.46
C GLU A 296 1.88 -17.44 8.46
N LYS A 297 0.53 -17.31 8.58
CA LYS A 297 -0.19 -16.41 9.49
C LYS A 297 0.02 -14.92 9.20
N TYR A 298 0.30 -14.55 7.95
CA TYR A 298 0.21 -13.16 7.52
C TYR A 298 -1.26 -12.72 7.45
N THR A 299 -1.51 -11.45 7.79
CA THR A 299 -2.85 -10.84 7.78
C THR A 299 -2.90 -9.55 7.00
N ASP A 300 -1.75 -8.94 6.71
CA ASP A 300 -1.65 -7.67 6.00
C ASP A 300 -0.51 -7.69 4.99
N ILE A 301 -0.77 -7.16 3.80
CA ILE A 301 0.20 -6.93 2.73
C ILE A 301 0.36 -5.42 2.56
N HIS A 302 1.52 -4.89 2.90
CA HIS A 302 1.89 -3.49 2.66
C HIS A 302 2.67 -3.38 1.35
N VAL A 303 2.14 -2.61 0.40
CA VAL A 303 2.67 -2.54 -0.96
C VAL A 303 3.43 -1.24 -1.17
N TYR A 304 4.74 -1.36 -1.40
CA TYR A 304 5.67 -0.27 -1.70
C TYR A 304 6.17 -0.33 -3.15
N GLN A 305 5.72 -1.29 -3.94
CA GLN A 305 6.20 -1.55 -5.29
C GLN A 305 5.19 -1.13 -6.34
N SER A 306 5.66 -0.92 -7.58
CA SER A 306 4.83 -0.47 -8.67
C SER A 306 4.00 -1.58 -9.32
N LYS A 307 4.34 -2.88 -9.12
CA LYS A 307 3.63 -3.99 -9.75
C LYS A 307 3.63 -5.26 -8.91
N LEU A 308 2.43 -5.77 -8.61
CA LEU A 308 2.20 -6.94 -7.77
C LEU A 308 1.10 -7.82 -8.34
N THR A 309 1.28 -9.14 -8.30
CA THR A 309 0.22 -10.10 -8.56
C THR A 309 -0.11 -10.87 -7.30
N ILE A 310 -1.40 -11.00 -6.98
CA ILE A 310 -1.89 -11.81 -5.87
C ILE A 310 -2.79 -12.91 -6.45
N VAL A 311 -2.43 -14.15 -6.12
CA VAL A 311 -3.20 -15.34 -6.52
C VAL A 311 -3.87 -15.98 -5.31
N GLY A 312 -5.04 -16.56 -5.51
CA GLY A 312 -5.78 -17.23 -4.46
C GLY A 312 -6.58 -18.43 -5.00
N ASP A 313 -7.50 -18.90 -4.18
CA ASP A 313 -8.47 -19.93 -4.51
C ASP A 313 -9.88 -19.35 -4.23
N PRO A 314 -10.78 -19.28 -5.23
CA PRO A 314 -12.08 -18.62 -5.06
C PRO A 314 -12.97 -19.34 -4.02
N ASP A 315 -12.72 -20.62 -3.77
CA ASP A 315 -13.48 -21.44 -2.82
C ASP A 315 -12.93 -21.35 -1.38
N LYS A 316 -11.77 -20.71 -1.18
CA LYS A 316 -11.10 -20.58 0.11
C LYS A 316 -10.96 -19.13 0.53
N GLN A 317 -11.75 -18.74 1.51
CA GLN A 317 -11.68 -17.39 2.06
C GLN A 317 -10.48 -17.23 2.98
N VAL A 318 -9.72 -16.15 2.80
CA VAL A 318 -8.52 -15.81 3.56
C VAL A 318 -8.73 -14.48 4.29
N LYS A 319 -8.36 -14.42 5.58
CA LYS A 319 -8.27 -13.16 6.32
C LYS A 319 -7.01 -12.40 5.88
N MET A 320 -7.19 -11.33 5.12
CA MET A 320 -6.09 -10.54 4.61
C MET A 320 -6.54 -9.10 4.30
N ASN A 321 -5.68 -8.13 4.59
CA ASN A 321 -5.84 -6.76 4.12
C ASN A 321 -4.66 -6.39 3.19
N ILE A 322 -4.91 -5.53 2.22
CA ILE A 322 -3.89 -5.00 1.32
C ILE A 322 -3.88 -3.48 1.50
N THR A 323 -2.71 -2.91 1.75
CA THR A 323 -2.53 -1.45 1.84
C THR A 323 -1.52 -1.01 0.80
N ILE A 324 -1.94 -0.18 -0.14
CA ILE A 324 -1.03 0.57 -1.01
C ILE A 324 -0.55 1.75 -0.17
N MET A 325 0.75 1.85 0.03
CA MET A 325 1.31 2.86 0.92
C MET A 325 1.15 4.28 0.36
N GLU A 326 1.13 5.25 1.26
CA GLU A 326 0.98 6.67 0.93
C GLU A 326 2.01 7.13 -0.10
N ASN A 327 1.60 7.98 -1.03
CA ASN A 327 2.43 8.49 -2.13
C ASN A 327 2.98 7.43 -3.10
N HIS A 328 2.51 6.18 -3.04
CA HIS A 328 2.96 5.11 -3.94
C HIS A 328 1.96 4.85 -5.06
N SER A 329 2.47 4.34 -6.17
CA SER A 329 1.65 3.92 -7.32
C SER A 329 1.84 2.43 -7.57
N CYS A 330 0.73 1.67 -7.66
CA CYS A 330 0.77 0.22 -7.84
C CYS A 330 -0.21 -0.26 -8.92
N GLU A 331 0.28 -1.16 -9.79
CA GLU A 331 -0.54 -2.02 -10.64
C GLU A 331 -0.72 -3.37 -9.93
N LEU A 332 -1.86 -3.56 -9.29
CA LEU A 332 -2.18 -4.78 -8.55
C LEU A 332 -3.05 -5.70 -9.41
N THR A 333 -2.61 -6.92 -9.65
CA THR A 333 -3.41 -7.96 -10.31
C THR A 333 -3.98 -8.94 -9.30
N LEU A 334 -5.30 -9.13 -9.29
CA LEU A 334 -5.97 -10.18 -8.51
C LEU A 334 -6.40 -11.34 -9.41
N LYS A 335 -6.08 -12.58 -9.00
CA LYS A 335 -6.44 -13.81 -9.71
C LYS A 335 -7.07 -14.83 -8.75
N ASN A 336 -8.37 -15.09 -8.85
CA ASN A 336 -9.11 -16.03 -7.99
C ASN A 336 -8.98 -15.72 -6.49
N VAL A 337 -8.98 -14.46 -6.13
CA VAL A 337 -8.81 -14.03 -4.75
C VAL A 337 -10.16 -14.07 -4.02
N ASN A 338 -10.19 -14.66 -2.83
CA ASN A 338 -11.33 -14.60 -1.91
C ASN A 338 -10.82 -14.14 -0.54
N MET A 339 -11.00 -12.84 -0.26
CA MET A 339 -10.50 -12.19 0.94
C MET A 339 -11.63 -11.67 1.83
N VAL A 340 -11.37 -11.71 3.13
CA VAL A 340 -12.17 -11.01 4.14
C VAL A 340 -11.24 -10.16 5.00
N SER A 341 -11.72 -9.00 5.42
CA SER A 341 -10.94 -8.13 6.31
C SER A 341 -10.51 -8.86 7.59
N GLY A 342 -9.25 -8.69 7.95
CA GLY A 342 -8.67 -9.24 9.18
C GLY A 342 -8.76 -8.30 10.39
N ASN A 343 -9.03 -7.00 10.18
CA ASN A 343 -8.88 -5.96 11.20
C ASN A 343 -10.05 -4.97 11.26
N SER A 344 -11.21 -5.34 10.72
CA SER A 344 -12.42 -4.49 10.65
C SER A 344 -12.25 -3.20 9.83
N LYS A 345 -11.27 -3.16 8.92
CA LYS A 345 -11.06 -2.08 7.94
C LYS A 345 -11.48 -2.55 6.54
N PRO A 346 -11.54 -1.69 5.54
CA PRO A 346 -11.69 -2.11 4.14
C PRO A 346 -10.62 -3.13 3.73
N THR A 347 -10.99 -4.08 2.88
CA THR A 347 -10.12 -5.19 2.48
C THR A 347 -8.91 -4.71 1.68
N ILE A 348 -9.09 -3.67 0.85
CA ILE A 348 -8.03 -2.97 0.15
C ILE A 348 -8.06 -1.50 0.57
N ILE A 349 -6.91 -0.95 0.93
CA ILE A 349 -6.75 0.44 1.33
C ILE A 349 -5.79 1.10 0.36
N VAL A 350 -6.23 2.15 -0.32
CA VAL A 350 -5.36 3.07 -1.05
C VAL A 350 -4.92 4.15 -0.06
N GLY A 351 -3.62 4.32 0.12
CA GLY A 351 -3.06 5.34 1.02
C GLY A 351 -3.31 6.76 0.48
N GLU A 352 -3.12 7.76 1.32
CA GLU A 352 -3.26 9.16 0.91
C GLU A 352 -2.28 9.49 -0.24
N TYR A 353 -2.77 10.20 -1.25
CA TYR A 353 -2.02 10.55 -2.46
C TYR A 353 -1.42 9.36 -3.23
N ALA A 354 -1.89 8.13 -2.95
CA ALA A 354 -1.50 6.94 -3.67
C ALA A 354 -2.38 6.69 -4.90
N ARG A 355 -1.84 5.93 -5.85
CA ARG A 355 -2.58 5.49 -7.04
C ARG A 355 -2.62 3.97 -7.12
N LEU A 356 -3.81 3.40 -7.24
CA LEU A 356 -4.01 1.97 -7.46
C LEU A 356 -4.69 1.71 -8.80
N VAL A 357 -4.01 0.99 -9.69
CA VAL A 357 -4.63 0.33 -10.85
C VAL A 357 -4.87 -1.13 -10.49
N LEU A 358 -6.14 -1.49 -10.28
CA LEU A 358 -6.54 -2.85 -9.94
C LEU A 358 -6.94 -3.61 -11.19
N HIS A 359 -6.12 -4.58 -11.59
CA HIS A 359 -6.40 -5.46 -12.71
C HIS A 359 -7.05 -6.76 -12.23
N VAL A 360 -8.30 -7.00 -12.60
CA VAL A 360 -9.05 -8.18 -12.19
C VAL A 360 -8.99 -9.27 -13.22
N SER A 361 -8.58 -10.46 -12.83
CA SER A 361 -8.55 -11.65 -13.66
C SER A 361 -9.33 -12.79 -13.00
N ARG A 362 -10.20 -13.48 -13.75
CA ARG A 362 -11.08 -14.55 -13.25
C ARG A 362 -12.09 -14.04 -12.21
N ASN A 363 -12.36 -14.82 -11.14
CA ASN A 363 -13.37 -14.48 -10.14
C ASN A 363 -12.72 -14.10 -8.81
N ASN A 364 -13.03 -12.91 -8.33
CA ASN A 364 -12.46 -12.37 -7.11
C ASN A 364 -13.57 -11.89 -6.17
N LYS A 365 -13.37 -12.07 -4.87
CA LYS A 365 -14.31 -11.62 -3.83
C LYS A 365 -13.57 -10.90 -2.70
N LEU A 366 -14.10 -9.73 -2.33
CA LEU A 366 -13.71 -8.97 -1.15
C LEU A 366 -14.90 -8.90 -0.20
N SER A 367 -14.71 -9.23 1.07
CA SER A 367 -15.80 -9.33 2.05
C SER A 367 -15.55 -8.48 3.29
N TYR A 368 -16.60 -8.07 3.98
CA TYR A 368 -16.70 -7.17 5.11
C TYR A 368 -16.85 -5.71 4.71
N ALA A 369 -15.88 -5.12 4.02
CA ALA A 369 -15.91 -3.85 3.31
C ALA A 369 -14.97 -3.95 2.10
N GLY A 370 -15.15 -3.08 1.11
CA GLY A 370 -14.47 -3.17 -0.17
C GLY A 370 -13.13 -2.44 -0.23
N ILE A 371 -13.07 -1.38 -1.04
CA ILE A 371 -11.85 -0.66 -1.40
C ILE A 371 -11.95 0.77 -0.89
N TYR A 372 -11.08 1.13 0.03
CA TYR A 372 -10.97 2.48 0.57
C TYR A 372 -10.14 3.35 -0.38
N VAL A 373 -10.71 4.47 -0.81
CA VAL A 373 -10.08 5.44 -1.74
C VAL A 373 -10.26 6.84 -1.13
N PRO A 374 -9.33 7.30 -0.28
CA PRO A 374 -9.45 8.60 0.39
C PRO A 374 -9.24 9.76 -0.57
N MET A 375 -9.64 10.95 -0.14
CA MET A 375 -9.44 12.21 -0.87
C MET A 375 -7.97 12.38 -1.29
N GLY A 376 -7.75 12.88 -2.50
CA GLY A 376 -6.42 13.08 -3.10
C GLY A 376 -5.76 11.81 -3.66
N SER A 377 -6.37 10.62 -3.49
CA SER A 377 -5.88 9.37 -4.08
C SER A 377 -6.64 9.00 -5.36
N GLN A 378 -6.11 8.02 -6.09
CA GLN A 378 -6.67 7.59 -7.38
C GLN A 378 -6.85 6.08 -7.43
N PHE A 379 -8.02 5.65 -7.89
CA PHE A 379 -8.33 4.24 -8.09
C PHE A 379 -8.84 3.99 -9.50
N GLU A 380 -8.28 2.96 -10.14
CA GLU A 380 -8.69 2.51 -11.47
C GLU A 380 -8.93 0.99 -11.46
N LEU A 381 -10.12 0.55 -11.87
CA LEU A 381 -10.45 -0.86 -12.07
C LEU A 381 -10.35 -1.23 -13.54
N THR A 382 -9.65 -2.33 -13.83
CA THR A 382 -9.46 -2.83 -15.20
C THR A 382 -9.55 -4.36 -15.26
N GLY A 383 -9.49 -4.92 -16.47
CA GLY A 383 -9.42 -6.37 -16.67
C GLY A 383 -10.70 -7.00 -17.19
N LYS A 384 -10.68 -8.34 -17.27
CA LYS A 384 -11.78 -9.15 -17.84
C LYS A 384 -12.43 -10.08 -16.81
N GLY A 385 -11.90 -10.08 -15.59
CA GLY A 385 -12.41 -10.90 -14.50
C GLY A 385 -13.61 -10.26 -13.81
N ASN A 386 -14.22 -11.01 -12.91
CA ASN A 386 -15.31 -10.54 -12.06
C ASN A 386 -14.78 -10.16 -10.68
N LEU A 387 -15.35 -9.11 -10.11
CA LEU A 387 -15.10 -8.68 -8.74
C LEU A 387 -16.43 -8.56 -7.99
N THR A 388 -16.59 -9.33 -6.93
CA THR A 388 -17.71 -9.20 -5.99
C THR A 388 -17.20 -8.54 -4.72
N ILE A 389 -17.84 -7.46 -4.29
CA ILE A 389 -17.63 -6.77 -3.03
C ILE A 389 -18.85 -6.99 -2.15
N ASP A 390 -18.68 -7.64 -1.01
CA ASP A 390 -19.74 -8.08 -0.11
C ASP A 390 -19.59 -7.33 1.24
N CYS A 391 -20.31 -6.21 1.37
CA CYS A 391 -20.25 -5.31 2.52
C CYS A 391 -21.29 -5.68 3.57
N TYR A 392 -20.82 -5.93 4.81
CA TYR A 392 -21.65 -6.17 5.99
C TYR A 392 -21.05 -5.55 7.26
N ALA A 393 -20.12 -4.63 7.10
CA ALA A 393 -19.70 -3.72 8.17
C ALA A 393 -20.85 -2.79 8.57
N SER A 394 -20.78 -2.13 9.72
CA SER A 394 -21.79 -1.13 10.14
C SER A 394 -21.95 -0.03 9.07
N GLU A 395 -20.84 0.40 8.51
CA GLU A 395 -20.77 1.29 7.36
C GLU A 395 -20.27 0.50 6.14
N GLY A 396 -21.13 0.37 5.16
CA GLY A 396 -20.85 -0.40 3.94
C GLY A 396 -20.14 0.45 2.91
N ILE A 397 -18.82 0.28 2.78
CA ILE A 397 -18.01 0.92 1.76
C ILE A 397 -17.76 -0.09 0.64
N GLY A 398 -18.27 0.16 -0.54
CA GLY A 398 -17.96 -0.62 -1.73
C GLY A 398 -16.62 -0.18 -2.33
N ILE A 399 -16.58 0.98 -3.01
CA ILE A 399 -15.36 1.60 -3.55
C ILE A 399 -15.44 3.09 -3.24
N GLY A 400 -14.51 3.61 -2.44
CA GLY A 400 -14.46 5.02 -2.06
C GLY A 400 -14.25 5.23 -0.57
N ASN A 401 -15.13 6.03 0.05
CA ASN A 401 -15.05 6.34 1.47
C ASN A 401 -16.44 6.25 2.16
N ASP A 402 -16.48 6.46 3.46
CA ASP A 402 -17.71 6.46 4.27
C ASP A 402 -18.52 7.77 4.13
N PHE A 403 -19.64 7.87 4.87
CA PHE A 403 -20.56 9.02 4.82
C PHE A 403 -20.00 10.31 5.39
N ASP A 404 -18.92 10.24 6.18
CA ASP A 404 -18.36 11.38 6.91
C ASP A 404 -17.06 11.89 6.31
N HIS A 405 -16.54 11.23 5.24
CA HIS A 405 -15.24 11.56 4.66
C HIS A 405 -15.28 11.71 3.14
N GLY A 406 -14.34 12.50 2.60
CA GLY A 406 -14.14 12.70 1.18
C GLY A 406 -13.50 11.50 0.51
N TYR A 407 -13.78 11.30 -0.78
CA TYR A 407 -13.22 10.23 -1.61
C TYR A 407 -12.32 10.80 -2.70
N GLY A 408 -11.44 9.97 -3.25
CA GLY A 408 -10.56 10.32 -4.37
C GLY A 408 -11.15 9.94 -5.74
N ASP A 409 -10.37 10.12 -6.81
CA ASP A 409 -10.80 9.78 -8.17
C ASP A 409 -11.07 8.28 -8.34
N ILE A 410 -12.23 7.94 -8.87
CA ILE A 410 -12.64 6.55 -9.12
C ILE A 410 -12.93 6.36 -10.60
N THR A 411 -12.14 5.49 -11.25
CA THR A 411 -12.35 5.11 -12.64
C THR A 411 -12.64 3.60 -12.73
N LEU A 412 -13.78 3.22 -13.28
CA LEU A 412 -14.18 1.83 -13.44
C LEU A 412 -14.23 1.46 -14.91
N GLY A 413 -13.44 0.44 -15.30
CA GLY A 413 -13.34 -0.05 -16.66
C GLY A 413 -13.22 -1.57 -16.71
N GLY A 414 -12.91 -2.09 -17.90
CA GLY A 414 -12.81 -3.53 -18.14
C GLY A 414 -14.06 -4.14 -18.77
N THR A 415 -14.06 -5.44 -18.97
CA THR A 415 -15.17 -6.16 -19.62
C THR A 415 -15.85 -7.19 -18.73
N GLY A 416 -15.39 -7.31 -17.48
CA GLY A 416 -15.99 -8.19 -16.48
C GLY A 416 -17.18 -7.57 -15.76
N THR A 417 -17.63 -8.25 -14.71
CA THR A 417 -18.71 -7.77 -13.85
C THR A 417 -18.14 -7.30 -12.51
N LEU A 418 -18.44 -6.05 -12.13
CA LEU A 418 -18.31 -5.58 -10.76
C LEU A 418 -19.67 -5.73 -10.08
N GLU A 419 -19.74 -6.50 -9.00
CA GLU A 419 -20.94 -6.67 -8.20
C GLU A 419 -20.68 -6.19 -6.78
N ILE A 420 -21.48 -5.24 -6.31
CA ILE A 420 -21.43 -4.72 -4.93
C ILE A 420 -22.73 -5.13 -4.23
N ILE A 421 -22.57 -5.86 -3.15
CA ILE A 421 -23.65 -6.30 -2.28
C ILE A 421 -23.45 -5.62 -0.93
N SER A 422 -24.44 -4.89 -0.44
CA SER A 422 -24.35 -4.26 0.87
C SER A 422 -25.55 -4.59 1.74
N ASN A 423 -25.27 -5.09 2.94
CA ASN A 423 -26.21 -5.35 4.02
C ASN A 423 -25.78 -4.59 5.28
N SER A 424 -25.54 -3.29 5.13
CA SER A 424 -25.00 -2.40 6.16
C SER A 424 -26.07 -1.42 6.64
N VAL A 425 -25.89 -0.81 7.81
CA VAL A 425 -26.85 0.21 8.30
C VAL A 425 -26.84 1.41 7.34
N ASP A 426 -25.66 1.92 7.07
CA ASP A 426 -25.42 2.97 6.09
C ASP A 426 -24.49 2.44 4.99
N SER A 427 -24.75 2.79 3.73
CA SER A 427 -24.03 2.20 2.60
C SER A 427 -23.70 3.21 1.52
N VAL A 428 -22.40 3.35 1.20
CA VAL A 428 -21.89 3.98 0.00
C VAL A 428 -21.33 2.91 -0.91
N CYS A 429 -22.01 2.62 -2.02
CA CYS A 429 -21.52 1.58 -2.92
C CYS A 429 -20.34 2.08 -3.75
N ILE A 430 -20.39 3.30 -4.33
CA ILE A 430 -19.29 3.93 -5.06
C ILE A 430 -19.31 5.44 -4.78
N GLY A 431 -18.22 5.97 -4.22
CA GLY A 431 -18.09 7.38 -3.86
C GLY A 431 -17.83 7.62 -2.39
N GLY A 432 -18.50 8.58 -1.75
CA GLY A 432 -18.27 8.88 -0.33
C GLY A 432 -19.21 9.91 0.25
N GLY A 433 -18.82 10.46 1.43
CA GLY A 433 -19.60 11.45 2.14
C GLY A 433 -19.49 12.85 1.56
N TYR A 434 -18.30 13.24 1.18
CA TYR A 434 -17.97 14.59 0.67
C TYR A 434 -17.15 14.52 -0.62
N ASN A 435 -17.12 15.62 -1.36
CA ASN A 435 -16.26 15.82 -2.52
C ASN A 435 -15.80 17.29 -2.56
N ASP A 436 -14.88 17.63 -1.68
CA ASP A 436 -14.41 19.02 -1.52
C ASP A 436 -13.22 19.35 -2.44
N ASP A 437 -12.59 18.34 -3.05
CA ASP A 437 -11.42 18.49 -3.94
C ASP A 437 -11.75 18.34 -5.44
N GLY A 438 -13.02 18.12 -5.78
CA GLY A 438 -13.46 17.97 -7.17
C GLY A 438 -13.18 16.57 -7.75
N SER A 439 -13.07 15.54 -6.92
CA SER A 439 -12.86 14.16 -7.38
C SER A 439 -14.00 13.67 -8.27
N GLU A 440 -13.63 12.88 -9.30
CA GLU A 440 -14.54 12.39 -10.34
C GLU A 440 -14.81 10.89 -10.22
N ILE A 441 -16.03 10.49 -10.58
CA ILE A 441 -16.40 9.08 -10.74
C ILE A 441 -16.67 8.81 -12.23
N LYS A 442 -15.82 7.97 -12.84
CA LYS A 442 -15.94 7.61 -14.26
C LYS A 442 -16.17 6.12 -14.43
N LEU A 443 -17.27 5.76 -15.10
CA LEU A 443 -17.55 4.40 -15.54
C LEU A 443 -17.32 4.35 -17.06
N LEU A 444 -16.24 3.68 -17.46
CA LEU A 444 -15.80 3.68 -18.86
C LEU A 444 -16.34 2.49 -19.65
N SER A 445 -16.47 1.33 -19.02
CA SER A 445 -16.97 0.10 -19.66
C SER A 445 -17.31 -0.97 -18.63
N GLY A 446 -18.06 -1.99 -19.04
CA GLY A 446 -18.32 -3.20 -18.26
C GLY A 446 -19.70 -3.24 -17.60
N LYS A 447 -19.91 -4.27 -16.78
CA LYS A 447 -21.17 -4.49 -16.08
C LYS A 447 -21.04 -4.16 -14.62
N LEU A 448 -21.88 -3.25 -14.13
CA LEU A 448 -21.99 -2.92 -12.72
C LEU A 448 -23.33 -3.44 -12.16
N LYS A 449 -23.25 -4.21 -11.09
CA LYS A 449 -24.43 -4.61 -10.30
C LYS A 449 -24.31 -4.08 -8.88
N ILE A 450 -25.37 -3.47 -8.39
CA ILE A 450 -25.47 -2.99 -7.01
C ILE A 450 -26.72 -3.56 -6.37
N ASN A 451 -26.55 -4.23 -5.23
CA ASN A 451 -27.63 -4.71 -4.38
C ASN A 451 -27.42 -4.20 -2.95
N ALA A 452 -28.12 -3.13 -2.55
CA ALA A 452 -27.94 -2.51 -1.24
C ALA A 452 -29.25 -2.53 -0.42
N TYR A 453 -29.15 -3.06 0.79
CA TYR A 453 -30.21 -3.10 1.80
C TYR A 453 -29.72 -2.40 3.07
N CYS A 454 -30.22 -1.17 3.33
CA CYS A 454 -29.63 -0.27 4.33
C CYS A 454 -30.67 0.73 4.87
N HIS A 455 -30.34 1.51 5.88
CA HIS A 455 -31.16 2.67 6.26
C HIS A 455 -30.92 3.85 5.32
N ASN A 456 -29.65 4.26 5.16
CA ASN A 456 -29.26 5.27 4.19
C ASN A 456 -28.41 4.61 3.10
N GLY A 457 -28.83 4.73 1.85
CA GLY A 457 -28.18 4.09 0.72
C GLY A 457 -27.81 5.06 -0.39
N LEU A 458 -26.54 5.03 -0.76
CA LEU A 458 -26.00 5.72 -1.93
C LEU A 458 -25.43 4.68 -2.90
N GLY A 459 -25.97 4.65 -4.11
CA GLY A 459 -25.46 3.78 -5.17
C GLY A 459 -24.16 4.30 -5.73
N ILE A 460 -24.17 5.47 -6.40
CA ILE A 460 -22.99 6.09 -7.00
C ILE A 460 -23.03 7.60 -6.74
N GLY A 461 -22.00 8.16 -6.11
CA GLY A 461 -21.87 9.60 -5.94
C GLY A 461 -21.43 10.08 -4.57
N SER A 462 -22.04 11.18 -4.08
CA SER A 462 -21.71 11.81 -2.80
C SER A 462 -22.92 11.91 -1.89
N PHE A 463 -22.74 11.75 -0.57
CA PHE A 463 -23.84 11.84 0.38
C PHE A 463 -24.10 13.30 0.83
N ASN A 464 -23.06 14.02 1.25
CA ASN A 464 -23.15 15.41 1.75
C ASN A 464 -22.34 16.42 0.94
N GLY A 465 -21.88 16.08 -0.25
CA GLY A 465 -21.03 16.93 -1.09
C GLY A 465 -21.39 16.81 -2.57
N ASP A 466 -20.57 17.43 -3.39
CA ASP A 466 -20.76 17.44 -4.83
C ASP A 466 -20.51 16.05 -5.44
N ALA A 467 -21.13 15.75 -6.57
CA ALA A 467 -20.93 14.52 -7.31
C ALA A 467 -20.73 14.81 -8.79
N GLU A 468 -19.52 14.52 -9.30
CA GLU A 468 -19.22 14.56 -10.73
C GLU A 468 -19.12 13.14 -11.27
N ILE A 469 -20.11 12.76 -12.10
CA ILE A 469 -20.29 11.35 -12.52
C ILE A 469 -20.40 11.29 -14.05
N GLU A 470 -19.52 10.50 -14.65
CA GLU A 470 -19.57 10.19 -16.08
C GLU A 470 -19.74 8.69 -16.31
N ILE A 471 -20.78 8.29 -17.08
CA ILE A 471 -21.07 6.90 -17.41
C ILE A 471 -21.08 6.75 -18.93
N ALA A 472 -20.10 6.04 -19.46
CA ALA A 472 -19.94 5.82 -20.90
C ALA A 472 -20.98 4.84 -21.48
N GLU A 473 -21.13 4.85 -22.78
CA GLU A 473 -22.11 4.02 -23.52
C GLU A 473 -21.82 2.50 -23.43
N ASP A 474 -20.56 2.12 -23.25
CA ASP A 474 -20.12 0.73 -23.10
C ASP A 474 -20.40 0.14 -21.70
N CYS A 475 -21.09 0.87 -20.84
CA CYS A 475 -21.49 0.43 -19.50
C CYS A 475 -22.91 -0.12 -19.48
N SER A 476 -23.13 -1.09 -18.60
CA SER A 476 -24.47 -1.58 -18.24
C SER A 476 -24.62 -1.64 -16.72
N LEU A 477 -25.62 -0.94 -16.17
CA LEU A 477 -25.87 -0.85 -14.75
C LEU A 477 -27.15 -1.57 -14.38
N ASP A 478 -27.09 -2.42 -13.36
CA ASP A 478 -28.25 -3.09 -12.76
C ASP A 478 -28.21 -2.83 -11.23
N MET A 479 -29.16 -2.03 -10.75
CA MET A 479 -29.11 -1.50 -9.39
C MET A 479 -30.40 -1.80 -8.64
N THR A 480 -30.29 -2.38 -7.45
CA THR A 480 -31.40 -2.55 -6.50
C THR A 480 -30.98 -1.93 -5.15
N LEU A 481 -31.70 -0.90 -4.73
CA LEU A 481 -31.46 -0.21 -3.47
C LEU A 481 -32.73 -0.21 -2.64
N SER A 482 -32.60 -0.54 -1.37
CA SER A 482 -33.73 -0.55 -0.42
C SER A 482 -33.30 0.06 0.91
N GLY A 483 -34.08 1.03 1.40
CA GLY A 483 -33.73 1.73 2.63
C GLY A 483 -34.79 2.75 3.07
N ILE A 484 -34.46 3.56 4.06
CA ILE A 484 -35.30 4.70 4.48
C ILE A 484 -35.04 5.89 3.53
N ARG A 485 -33.76 6.20 3.29
CA ARG A 485 -33.32 7.24 2.35
C ARG A 485 -32.40 6.61 1.32
N VAL A 486 -32.73 6.75 0.05
CA VAL A 486 -32.04 6.07 -1.04
C VAL A 486 -31.77 7.04 -2.19
N ASN A 487 -30.50 7.13 -2.60
CA ASN A 487 -30.12 7.79 -3.85
C ASN A 487 -29.40 6.79 -4.77
N GLY A 488 -29.92 6.58 -5.97
CA GLY A 488 -29.32 5.68 -6.93
C GLY A 488 -28.00 6.23 -7.51
N ILE A 489 -28.06 7.36 -8.22
CA ILE A 489 -26.91 8.01 -8.86
C ILE A 489 -27.02 9.52 -8.62
N GLY A 490 -26.01 10.11 -7.97
CA GLY A 490 -25.92 11.56 -7.75
C GLY A 490 -25.53 11.95 -6.34
N SER A 491 -26.07 13.04 -5.80
CA SER A 491 -25.82 13.48 -4.43
C SER A 491 -27.09 13.46 -3.58
N CYS A 492 -26.94 13.22 -2.27
CA CYS A 492 -28.05 13.49 -1.38
C CYS A 492 -28.14 14.98 -1.07
N LYS A 493 -26.98 15.67 -0.90
CA LYS A 493 -26.86 17.12 -0.75
C LYS A 493 -25.66 17.60 -1.54
N GLY A 494 -25.74 18.78 -2.17
CA GLY A 494 -24.66 19.34 -2.98
C GLY A 494 -24.99 19.37 -4.46
N ILE A 495 -23.97 19.67 -5.27
CA ILE A 495 -24.11 19.80 -6.72
C ILE A 495 -23.90 18.44 -7.39
N SER A 496 -24.91 17.99 -8.14
CA SER A 496 -24.77 16.78 -8.97
C SER A 496 -24.59 17.13 -10.43
N THR A 497 -23.44 16.73 -11.00
CA THR A 497 -23.20 16.78 -12.44
C THR A 497 -23.12 15.35 -12.98
N ILE A 498 -24.18 14.88 -13.61
CA ILE A 498 -24.31 13.51 -14.07
C ILE A 498 -24.43 13.49 -15.59
N THR A 499 -23.54 12.73 -16.25
CA THR A 499 -23.60 12.47 -17.68
C THR A 499 -23.64 10.96 -17.91
N SER A 500 -24.65 10.47 -18.63
CA SER A 500 -24.77 9.05 -18.94
C SER A 500 -25.08 8.78 -20.40
N GLY A 501 -24.40 7.78 -20.98
CA GLY A 501 -24.73 7.14 -22.26
C GLY A 501 -25.11 5.68 -22.13
N ALA A 502 -25.17 5.15 -20.93
CA ALA A 502 -25.29 3.73 -20.61
C ALA A 502 -26.73 3.22 -20.58
N ASP A 503 -26.88 1.90 -20.66
CA ASP A 503 -28.11 1.22 -20.27
C ASP A 503 -28.17 1.07 -18.75
N ILE A 504 -29.25 1.55 -18.14
CA ILE A 504 -29.46 1.52 -16.69
C ILE A 504 -30.78 0.84 -16.35
N THR A 505 -30.73 -0.18 -15.54
CA THR A 505 -31.91 -0.76 -14.88
C THR A 505 -31.80 -0.53 -13.39
N MET A 506 -32.79 0.14 -12.80
CA MET A 506 -32.76 0.54 -11.42
C MET A 506 -34.08 0.22 -10.70
N SER A 507 -33.99 -0.31 -9.49
CA SER A 507 -35.12 -0.48 -8.57
C SER A 507 -34.79 0.14 -7.22
N CYS A 508 -35.56 1.16 -6.83
CA CYS A 508 -35.41 1.79 -5.52
C CYS A 508 -36.68 1.64 -4.68
N THR A 509 -36.50 1.30 -3.41
CA THR A 509 -37.62 1.12 -2.45
C THR A 509 -37.24 1.83 -1.14
N GLY A 510 -38.15 2.66 -0.61
CA GLY A 510 -37.87 3.37 0.65
C GLY A 510 -38.95 4.33 1.09
N ALA A 511 -38.67 5.15 2.12
CA ALA A 511 -39.53 6.27 2.49
C ALA A 511 -39.27 7.47 1.56
N ASN A 512 -38.01 7.82 1.34
CA ASN A 512 -37.56 8.88 0.42
C ASN A 512 -36.54 8.32 -0.57
N ALA A 513 -36.74 8.55 -1.87
CA ALA A 513 -35.83 8.00 -2.88
C ALA A 513 -35.65 8.89 -4.10
N VAL A 514 -34.44 8.92 -4.64
CA VAL A 514 -34.15 9.47 -5.97
C VAL A 514 -33.45 8.40 -6.81
N GLY A 515 -33.86 8.25 -8.05
CA GLY A 515 -33.21 7.35 -8.98
C GLY A 515 -31.90 7.95 -9.51
N ILE A 516 -31.99 9.03 -10.29
CA ILE A 516 -30.84 9.75 -10.85
C ILE A 516 -31.00 11.24 -10.56
N GLY A 517 -30.12 11.82 -9.74
CA GLY A 517 -30.15 13.24 -9.41
C GLY A 517 -29.89 13.57 -7.94
N VAL A 518 -30.69 14.47 -7.36
CA VAL A 518 -30.49 15.03 -6.02
C VAL A 518 -31.66 14.68 -5.07
N LEU A 519 -31.32 14.17 -3.90
CA LEU A 519 -32.33 13.71 -2.92
C LEU A 519 -32.84 14.86 -2.04
N ASP A 520 -31.95 15.60 -1.37
CA ASP A 520 -32.28 16.71 -0.46
C ASP A 520 -31.91 18.06 -1.09
N ASP A 521 -31.46 19.01 -0.27
CA ASP A 521 -31.05 20.35 -0.74
C ASP A 521 -29.82 20.27 -1.64
N GLY A 522 -29.99 20.56 -2.92
CA GLY A 522 -28.89 20.60 -3.87
C GLY A 522 -29.32 21.07 -5.25
N GLU A 523 -28.32 21.25 -6.08
CA GLU A 523 -28.48 21.73 -7.46
C GLU A 523 -27.72 20.81 -8.42
N GLY A 524 -27.89 21.03 -9.72
CA GLY A 524 -27.03 20.34 -10.69
C GLY A 524 -27.63 20.13 -12.06
N SER A 525 -27.05 19.13 -12.75
CA SER A 525 -27.49 18.73 -14.07
C SER A 525 -27.45 17.21 -14.26
N VAL A 526 -28.47 16.69 -14.88
CA VAL A 526 -28.53 15.29 -15.37
C VAL A 526 -28.61 15.32 -16.88
N TYR A 527 -27.60 14.79 -17.56
CA TYR A 527 -27.59 14.65 -19.01
C TYR A 527 -27.53 13.19 -19.43
N ILE A 528 -28.67 12.64 -19.89
CA ILE A 528 -28.75 11.33 -20.52
C ILE A 528 -28.58 11.53 -22.03
N LYS A 529 -27.41 11.13 -22.56
CA LYS A 529 -27.04 11.34 -23.97
C LYS A 529 -27.67 10.32 -24.90
N GLN A 530 -27.87 9.10 -24.40
CA GLN A 530 -28.46 7.95 -25.09
C GLN A 530 -28.68 6.82 -24.08
N GLY A 531 -29.15 5.65 -24.57
CA GLY A 531 -29.27 4.42 -23.78
C GLY A 531 -30.72 4.12 -23.37
N LYS A 532 -30.88 2.96 -22.76
CA LYS A 532 -32.18 2.49 -22.25
C LYS A 532 -32.19 2.57 -20.73
N ILE A 533 -33.04 3.43 -20.19
CA ILE A 533 -33.16 3.67 -18.75
C ILE A 533 -34.48 3.07 -18.26
N ASN A 534 -34.40 2.04 -17.44
CA ASN A 534 -35.56 1.42 -16.80
C ASN A 534 -35.52 1.72 -15.30
N ILE A 535 -36.47 2.48 -14.79
CA ILE A 535 -36.55 2.83 -13.36
C ILE A 535 -37.85 2.30 -12.77
N LYS A 536 -37.70 1.51 -11.71
CA LYS A 536 -38.82 1.07 -10.88
C LYS A 536 -38.67 1.68 -9.49
N MET A 537 -39.68 2.46 -9.07
CA MET A 537 -39.71 3.09 -7.77
C MET A 537 -40.89 2.64 -6.96
N ARG A 538 -40.65 2.29 -5.69
CA ARG A 538 -41.67 1.93 -4.71
C ARG A 538 -41.33 2.65 -3.40
N SER A 539 -41.74 3.91 -3.28
CA SER A 539 -41.27 4.79 -2.21
C SER A 539 -42.39 5.77 -1.81
N GLY A 540 -42.43 6.19 -0.56
CA GLY A 540 -43.42 7.19 -0.11
C GLY A 540 -43.28 8.49 -0.89
N HIS A 541 -42.09 9.11 -0.87
CA HIS A 541 -41.77 10.31 -1.63
C HIS A 541 -40.57 10.01 -2.56
N HIS A 542 -40.68 10.32 -3.85
CA HIS A 542 -39.60 10.05 -4.76
C HIS A 542 -39.60 10.86 -6.06
N THR A 543 -38.39 10.96 -6.64
CA THR A 543 -38.14 11.46 -7.99
C THR A 543 -37.35 10.41 -8.77
N CYS A 544 -37.84 10.04 -9.98
CA CYS A 544 -37.15 9.05 -10.76
C CYS A 544 -35.89 9.63 -11.44
N ILE A 545 -35.99 10.81 -12.08
CA ILE A 545 -34.87 11.53 -12.70
C ILE A 545 -35.04 13.01 -12.43
N GLY A 546 -34.10 13.65 -11.70
CA GLY A 546 -34.14 15.05 -11.30
C GLY A 546 -33.92 15.27 -9.80
N ALA A 547 -34.65 16.18 -9.16
CA ALA A 547 -34.53 16.46 -7.74
C ALA A 547 -35.81 16.20 -6.97
N MET A 548 -35.67 15.65 -5.77
CA MET A 548 -36.78 15.58 -4.81
C MET A 548 -36.90 16.91 -4.06
N ASN A 549 -35.82 17.38 -3.45
CA ASN A 549 -35.69 18.72 -2.88
C ASN A 549 -34.45 19.38 -3.50
N GLY A 550 -34.64 20.46 -4.24
CA GLY A 550 -33.54 21.12 -4.95
C GLY A 550 -33.87 21.37 -6.43
N SER A 551 -32.89 21.81 -7.19
CA SER A 551 -33.07 22.21 -8.61
C SER A 551 -32.05 21.55 -9.52
N VAL A 552 -32.52 20.67 -10.41
CA VAL A 552 -31.69 19.92 -11.35
C VAL A 552 -32.15 20.16 -12.79
N ASN A 553 -31.22 20.66 -13.63
CA ASN A 553 -31.49 20.74 -15.06
C ASN A 553 -31.37 19.35 -15.70
N THR A 554 -32.50 18.78 -16.11
CA THR A 554 -32.58 17.45 -16.70
C THR A 554 -32.65 17.54 -18.23
N LYS A 555 -31.68 16.94 -18.91
CA LYS A 555 -31.64 16.81 -20.36
C LYS A 555 -31.56 15.37 -20.79
N ILE A 556 -32.52 14.94 -21.60
CA ILE A 556 -32.59 13.58 -22.15
C ILE A 556 -32.57 13.68 -23.67
N LYS A 557 -31.65 12.95 -24.31
CA LYS A 557 -31.50 12.97 -25.77
C LYS A 557 -31.22 11.55 -26.28
N ASN A 558 -31.83 11.17 -27.43
CA ASN A 558 -31.64 9.89 -28.09
C ASN A 558 -31.81 8.65 -27.18
N ALA A 559 -32.68 8.73 -26.16
CA ALA A 559 -32.82 7.70 -25.15
C ALA A 559 -34.23 7.07 -25.10
N GLU A 560 -34.29 5.84 -24.61
CA GLU A 560 -35.53 5.16 -24.24
C GLU A 560 -35.68 5.15 -22.73
N ILE A 561 -36.66 5.85 -22.19
CA ILE A 561 -36.93 5.95 -20.74
C ILE A 561 -38.19 5.15 -20.43
N ILE A 562 -38.11 4.25 -19.47
CA ILE A 562 -39.24 3.47 -18.97
C ILE A 562 -39.29 3.67 -17.45
N ILE A 563 -40.41 4.19 -16.95
CA ILE A 563 -40.63 4.43 -15.53
C ILE A 563 -41.89 3.66 -15.08
N ASP A 564 -41.74 2.84 -14.03
CA ASP A 564 -42.83 2.19 -13.30
C ASP A 564 -42.77 2.61 -11.82
N SER A 565 -43.65 3.47 -11.41
CA SER A 565 -43.57 4.19 -10.15
C SER A 565 -44.86 4.11 -9.35
N GLU A 566 -44.71 3.88 -8.02
CA GLU A 566 -45.81 3.82 -7.07
C GLU A 566 -45.42 4.44 -5.72
N GLY A 567 -46.24 5.34 -5.16
CA GLY A 567 -45.96 6.03 -3.90
C GLY A 567 -47.04 7.05 -3.50
N ASP A 568 -46.76 7.85 -2.48
CA ASP A 568 -47.65 8.90 -2.04
C ASP A 568 -47.45 10.19 -2.84
N GLU A 569 -46.19 10.67 -2.95
CA GLU A 569 -45.80 11.81 -3.74
C GLU A 569 -44.67 11.42 -4.68
N MET A 570 -44.82 11.71 -5.98
CA MET A 570 -43.80 11.29 -6.94
C MET A 570 -43.63 12.28 -8.10
N THR A 571 -42.41 12.37 -8.55
CA THR A 571 -42.03 13.04 -9.80
C THR A 571 -41.34 12.03 -10.74
N GLY A 572 -41.82 11.91 -11.97
CA GLY A 572 -41.20 11.02 -12.97
C GLY A 572 -39.90 11.63 -13.48
N ILE A 573 -39.97 12.78 -14.15
CA ILE A 573 -38.81 13.50 -14.70
C ILE A 573 -38.92 14.98 -14.33
N GLY A 574 -37.91 15.54 -13.66
CA GLY A 574 -37.83 16.92 -13.22
C GLY A 574 -37.77 17.07 -11.71
N ASP A 575 -38.19 18.21 -11.19
CA ASP A 575 -38.05 18.53 -9.78
C ASP A 575 -39.39 18.49 -9.05
N ALA A 576 -39.43 17.83 -7.90
CA ALA A 576 -40.64 17.81 -7.10
C ALA A 576 -40.97 19.19 -6.51
N SER A 577 -39.94 19.86 -5.95
CA SER A 577 -40.08 21.20 -5.32
C SER A 577 -39.22 22.30 -5.98
N GLY A 578 -38.31 21.97 -6.88
CA GLY A 578 -37.32 22.88 -7.46
C GLY A 578 -37.74 23.56 -8.76
N SER A 579 -36.80 24.32 -9.36
CA SER A 579 -36.98 25.12 -10.55
C SER A 579 -36.04 24.80 -11.71
N GLY A 580 -35.43 23.62 -11.71
CA GLY A 580 -34.60 23.16 -12.83
C GLY A 580 -35.43 22.97 -14.10
N ASN A 581 -34.78 23.04 -15.25
CA ASN A 581 -35.43 22.85 -16.53
C ASN A 581 -35.41 21.39 -16.98
N VAL A 582 -36.44 20.96 -17.69
CA VAL A 582 -36.51 19.63 -18.31
C VAL A 582 -36.50 19.77 -19.84
N SER A 583 -35.60 19.06 -20.50
CA SER A 583 -35.50 19.02 -21.97
C SER A 583 -35.44 17.58 -22.47
N ILE A 584 -36.40 17.16 -23.26
CA ILE A 584 -36.50 15.80 -23.84
C ILE A 584 -36.46 15.93 -25.36
N ILE A 585 -35.42 15.37 -25.98
CA ILE A 585 -35.14 15.55 -27.42
C ILE A 585 -34.90 14.19 -28.06
N ASP A 586 -35.51 13.94 -29.21
CA ASP A 586 -35.33 12.72 -30.02
C ASP A 586 -35.42 11.41 -29.19
N SER A 587 -36.35 11.37 -28.25
CA SER A 587 -36.41 10.33 -27.23
C SER A 587 -37.79 9.70 -27.09
N SER A 588 -37.84 8.49 -26.52
CA SER A 588 -39.09 7.81 -26.17
C SER A 588 -39.20 7.67 -24.64
N VAL A 589 -40.26 8.19 -24.05
CA VAL A 589 -40.53 8.14 -22.64
C VAL A 589 -41.87 7.44 -22.39
N ASN A 590 -41.83 6.32 -21.66
CA ASN A 590 -43.00 5.56 -21.28
C ASN A 590 -43.09 5.50 -19.74
N MET A 591 -44.12 6.11 -19.17
CA MET A 591 -44.29 6.17 -17.72
C MET A 591 -45.64 5.55 -17.28
N LYS A 592 -45.54 4.72 -16.27
CA LYS A 592 -46.71 4.24 -15.53
C LYS A 592 -46.55 4.67 -14.08
N VAL A 593 -47.46 5.52 -13.64
CA VAL A 593 -47.42 6.19 -12.34
C VAL A 593 -48.67 5.92 -11.56
N PHE A 594 -48.53 5.47 -10.31
CA PHE A 594 -49.61 5.32 -9.36
C PHE A 594 -49.26 6.04 -8.07
N ALA A 595 -49.87 7.21 -7.82
CA ALA A 595 -49.53 8.02 -6.65
C ALA A 595 -50.70 8.89 -6.20
N GLY A 596 -50.65 9.30 -4.92
CA GLY A 596 -51.62 10.24 -4.36
C GLY A 596 -51.47 11.65 -4.93
N ASN A 597 -50.23 12.10 -5.09
CA ASN A 597 -49.88 13.38 -5.69
C ASN A 597 -48.82 13.20 -6.81
N PRO A 598 -49.21 12.80 -8.02
CA PRO A 598 -48.29 12.47 -9.09
C PRO A 598 -47.91 13.69 -9.94
N LYS A 599 -46.64 13.82 -10.25
CA LYS A 599 -46.11 14.69 -11.31
C LYS A 599 -45.31 13.80 -12.29
N ASP A 600 -45.79 13.63 -13.51
CA ASP A 600 -45.10 12.80 -14.49
C ASP A 600 -43.82 13.48 -15.07
N ILE A 601 -43.97 14.66 -15.68
CA ILE A 601 -42.86 15.50 -16.14
C ILE A 601 -43.10 16.91 -15.65
N GLY A 602 -42.12 17.54 -15.03
CA GLY A 602 -42.21 18.96 -14.68
C GLY A 602 -41.41 19.39 -13.48
N THR A 603 -41.40 20.68 -13.26
CA THR A 603 -40.73 21.37 -12.18
C THR A 603 -41.71 22.34 -11.50
N SER A 604 -41.35 22.90 -10.35
CA SER A 604 -42.22 23.91 -9.69
C SER A 604 -42.03 25.33 -10.24
N GLY A 605 -40.93 25.62 -10.96
CA GLY A 605 -40.63 26.95 -11.46
C GLY A 605 -39.79 27.00 -12.75
N GLY A 606 -39.37 25.85 -13.29
CA GLY A 606 -38.58 25.78 -14.52
C GLY A 606 -39.43 25.44 -15.76
N ASP A 607 -38.79 25.47 -16.91
CA ASP A 607 -39.41 25.19 -18.21
C ASP A 607 -39.32 23.69 -18.55
N VAL A 608 -40.36 23.20 -19.25
CA VAL A 608 -40.37 21.83 -19.83
C VAL A 608 -40.44 21.94 -21.34
N GLN A 609 -39.44 21.36 -22.04
CA GLN A 609 -39.36 21.36 -23.49
C GLN A 609 -39.33 19.91 -23.99
N ILE A 610 -40.22 19.53 -24.90
CA ILE A 610 -40.29 18.22 -25.53
C ILE A 610 -40.20 18.42 -27.03
N GLN A 611 -39.15 17.87 -27.67
CA GLN A 611 -38.88 18.06 -29.10
C GLN A 611 -38.62 16.70 -29.77
N ASN A 612 -39.28 16.43 -30.89
CA ASN A 612 -39.17 15.20 -31.67
C ASN A 612 -39.26 13.92 -30.84
N SER A 613 -40.06 13.94 -29.76
CA SER A 613 -40.07 12.87 -28.76
C SER A 613 -41.47 12.30 -28.59
N ILE A 614 -41.53 11.03 -28.20
CA ILE A 614 -42.77 10.36 -27.89
C ILE A 614 -42.84 10.22 -26.37
N VAL A 615 -43.84 10.85 -25.74
CA VAL A 615 -44.08 10.74 -24.32
C VAL A 615 -45.47 10.12 -24.07
N ASN A 616 -45.44 8.91 -23.52
CA ASN A 616 -46.65 8.18 -23.10
C ASN A 616 -46.66 8.12 -21.56
N SER A 617 -47.62 8.79 -20.96
CA SER A 617 -47.79 8.80 -19.52
C SER A 617 -49.16 8.24 -19.13
N ILE A 618 -49.18 7.30 -18.19
CA ILE A 618 -50.39 6.74 -17.58
C ILE A 618 -50.34 7.04 -16.08
N ILE A 619 -51.14 7.98 -15.63
CA ILE A 619 -51.25 8.37 -14.23
C ILE A 619 -52.56 7.83 -13.62
N ASN A 620 -52.47 7.04 -12.54
CA ASN A 620 -53.63 6.44 -11.86
C ASN A 620 -54.59 5.78 -12.86
N ASN A 621 -54.03 5.00 -13.81
CA ASN A 621 -54.72 4.31 -14.90
C ASN A 621 -55.41 5.23 -15.92
N LYS A 622 -55.05 6.51 -15.98
CA LYS A 622 -55.56 7.46 -16.98
C LYS A 622 -54.37 7.98 -17.85
N PRO A 623 -54.53 7.99 -19.17
CA PRO A 623 -53.52 8.54 -20.05
C PRO A 623 -53.45 10.06 -19.90
N VAL A 624 -52.24 10.59 -19.95
CA VAL A 624 -51.93 12.02 -19.96
C VAL A 624 -51.30 12.38 -21.30
N ALA A 625 -51.77 13.44 -21.92
CA ALA A 625 -51.22 13.91 -23.20
C ALA A 625 -50.14 15.00 -22.98
N HIS A 626 -49.04 14.85 -23.64
CA HIS A 626 -47.96 15.85 -23.72
C HIS A 626 -47.86 16.42 -25.13
N SER A 627 -47.78 17.74 -25.23
CA SER A 627 -47.56 18.41 -26.52
C SER A 627 -46.09 18.49 -26.84
N ASN A 628 -45.68 18.07 -28.07
CA ASN A 628 -44.37 18.41 -28.61
C ASN A 628 -44.39 19.89 -28.98
N ASN A 629 -43.49 20.69 -28.43
CA ASN A 629 -43.29 22.10 -28.78
C ASN A 629 -42.22 22.24 -29.85
#